data_c805130732cceadb190fedb000e547be
#
_entry.id   c805130732cceadb190fedb000e547be
#
_cell.length_a   1.000
_cell.length_b   1.000
_cell.length_c   1.000
_cell.angle_alpha   90.00
_cell.angle_beta   90.00
_cell.angle_gamma   90.00
#
_symmetry.space_group_name_H-M   'P 1'
#
loop_
_entity.id
_entity.type
_entity.pdbx_description
1 polymer ?
#
loop_
_entity_poly.entity_id
_entity_poly.type
_entity_poly.pdbx_seq_one_letter_code
_entity_poly.pdbx_strand_id
1 'polypeptide(L)'
;MSAAMTLASCGGTKDAGQQQDAATLIQRSDIKIEGKRMTPEALWAMGRIGSVAVSPDEKQIAYTVSYYSVPQNKSNSEVFVMNADGSDNTQITHDAWQEGQPTWFKDGKKLAFLCNESGSSQVWEMNPDGSGRKQLTQYEGDIEGFSFSPDGKKLLFIAQVKTVKSTADKHPDLPKATGIIVTDLMYKHWDEWVTTAPHPFVADFDGNAISNVTDILEGEPYESPMKPWGGIEQLAWSPSSDKVAYTCRKKTGLAYAISTNSDIYIYDLASKETKNITEENKGYDTNPQYSPDGKYIAWQSMERDGYEADLNRLFIMNLETGEKRF
;
A
#
# COMPACT_ATOMS: atom_id res chain seq x y z
N MET A 1 44.28 12.98 -59.62
CA MET A 1 42.84 13.01 -59.33
C MET A 1 42.67 12.52 -57.88
N SER A 2 42.54 13.45 -56.94
CA SER A 2 42.41 13.13 -55.52
C SER A 2 40.95 13.32 -55.14
N ALA A 3 40.31 12.25 -54.69
CA ALA A 3 38.93 12.27 -54.23
C ALA A 3 38.95 12.53 -52.72
N ALA A 4 38.46 13.70 -52.30
CA ALA A 4 38.25 14.04 -50.91
C ALA A 4 36.94 13.41 -50.43
N MET A 5 37.03 12.49 -49.46
CA MET A 5 35.87 12.01 -48.71
C MET A 5 35.53 13.02 -47.59
N THR A 6 34.39 13.64 -47.71
CA THR A 6 33.80 14.50 -46.67
C THR A 6 33.13 13.61 -45.63
N LEU A 7 33.67 13.58 -44.42
CA LEU A 7 33.04 13.00 -43.25
C LEU A 7 31.94 13.96 -42.77
N ALA A 8 30.69 13.55 -42.91
CA ALA A 8 29.56 14.24 -42.30
C ALA A 8 29.52 13.90 -40.81
N SER A 9 29.76 14.92 -39.98
CA SER A 9 29.56 14.90 -38.53
C SER A 9 28.06 14.80 -38.25
N CYS A 10 27.61 13.70 -37.67
CA CYS A 10 26.29 13.63 -37.06
C CYS A 10 26.29 14.46 -35.81
N GLY A 11 25.69 15.64 -35.89
CA GLY A 11 25.40 16.51 -34.76
C GLY A 11 24.51 15.79 -33.78
N GLY A 12 24.83 15.95 -32.49
CA GLY A 12 24.09 15.39 -31.40
C GLY A 12 22.62 15.83 -31.41
N THR A 13 21.75 14.86 -31.34
CA THR A 13 20.34 15.09 -31.03
C THR A 13 20.23 15.55 -29.59
N LYS A 14 19.79 16.80 -29.44
CA LYS A 14 19.30 17.36 -28.18
C LYS A 14 18.22 16.45 -27.61
N ASP A 15 18.20 16.33 -26.29
CA ASP A 15 17.15 15.76 -25.48
C ASP A 15 15.77 16.05 -26.10
N ALA A 16 15.15 15.00 -26.65
CA ALA A 16 13.73 14.99 -26.83
C ALA A 16 13.14 14.88 -25.42
N GLY A 17 12.76 16.04 -24.84
CA GLY A 17 11.88 16.06 -23.70
C GLY A 17 10.73 15.10 -24.00
N GLN A 18 10.52 14.12 -23.16
CA GLN A 18 9.33 13.31 -23.18
C GLN A 18 8.15 14.28 -23.08
N GLN A 19 7.56 14.62 -24.22
CA GLN A 19 6.19 15.09 -24.27
C GLN A 19 5.39 13.92 -23.70
N GLN A 20 4.93 14.07 -22.45
CA GLN A 20 3.85 13.25 -21.94
C GLN A 20 2.72 13.42 -22.96
N ASP A 21 2.51 12.40 -23.80
CA ASP A 21 1.28 12.29 -24.55
C ASP A 21 0.17 12.52 -23.55
N ALA A 22 -0.70 13.49 -23.82
CA ALA A 22 -1.87 13.75 -23.00
C ALA A 22 -2.59 12.42 -22.86
N ALA A 23 -2.44 11.75 -21.74
CA ALA A 23 -2.95 10.42 -21.53
C ALA A 23 -4.45 10.52 -21.72
N THR A 24 -4.97 9.78 -22.69
CA THR A 24 -6.41 9.72 -22.90
C THR A 24 -7.02 9.17 -21.63
N LEU A 25 -7.82 9.96 -20.94
CA LEU A 25 -8.45 9.59 -19.67
C LEU A 25 -9.21 8.26 -19.84
N ILE A 26 -8.86 7.27 -19.05
CA ILE A 26 -9.51 5.96 -19.06
C ILE A 26 -10.76 6.08 -18.18
N GLN A 27 -11.92 5.97 -18.80
CA GLN A 27 -13.23 6.10 -18.16
C GLN A 27 -14.05 4.82 -18.33
N ARG A 28 -15.25 4.85 -17.79
CA ARG A 28 -16.22 3.77 -17.98
C ARG A 28 -16.40 3.50 -19.49
N SER A 29 -16.29 2.24 -19.87
CA SER A 29 -16.54 1.79 -21.23
C SER A 29 -18.03 1.93 -21.58
N ASP A 30 -18.31 2.40 -22.78
CA ASP A 30 -19.65 2.50 -23.37
C ASP A 30 -20.00 1.29 -24.26
N ILE A 31 -19.19 0.23 -24.23
CA ILE A 31 -19.41 -0.99 -25.01
C ILE A 31 -20.82 -1.54 -24.76
N LYS A 32 -21.51 -1.87 -25.82
CA LYS A 32 -22.80 -2.58 -25.74
C LYS A 32 -22.54 -4.07 -25.66
N ILE A 33 -22.96 -4.66 -24.55
CA ILE A 33 -22.89 -6.10 -24.32
C ILE A 33 -24.09 -6.75 -25.02
N GLU A 34 -23.83 -7.46 -26.13
CA GLU A 34 -24.86 -8.19 -26.86
C GLU A 34 -24.97 -9.62 -26.36
N GLY A 35 -26.20 -10.08 -26.12
CA GLY A 35 -26.47 -11.45 -25.66
C GLY A 35 -26.36 -11.65 -24.16
N LYS A 36 -26.32 -12.93 -23.74
CA LYS A 36 -26.31 -13.34 -22.31
C LYS A 36 -24.99 -14.01 -21.87
N ARG A 37 -23.97 -13.94 -22.71
CA ARG A 37 -22.66 -14.57 -22.41
C ARG A 37 -21.62 -13.52 -22.08
N MET A 38 -20.81 -13.80 -21.08
CA MET A 38 -19.62 -13.01 -20.79
C MET A 38 -18.59 -13.21 -21.91
N THR A 39 -18.07 -12.11 -22.46
CA THR A 39 -16.93 -12.11 -23.38
C THR A 39 -15.75 -11.42 -22.72
N PRO A 40 -14.51 -11.61 -23.22
CA PRO A 40 -13.36 -10.88 -22.69
C PRO A 40 -13.55 -9.35 -22.71
N GLU A 41 -14.13 -8.82 -23.77
CA GLU A 41 -14.42 -7.39 -23.93
C GLU A 41 -15.42 -6.91 -22.88
N ALA A 42 -16.48 -7.69 -22.63
CA ALA A 42 -17.47 -7.39 -21.59
C ALA A 42 -16.85 -7.39 -20.20
N LEU A 43 -15.96 -8.37 -19.93
CA LEU A 43 -15.25 -8.46 -18.64
C LEU A 43 -14.34 -7.24 -18.40
N TRP A 44 -13.60 -6.81 -19.42
CA TRP A 44 -12.71 -5.65 -19.31
C TRP A 44 -13.46 -4.30 -19.32
N ALA A 45 -14.66 -4.26 -19.83
CA ALA A 45 -15.52 -3.07 -19.84
C ALA A 45 -16.14 -2.77 -18.45
N MET A 46 -16.17 -3.74 -17.56
CA MET A 46 -16.72 -3.55 -16.22
C MET A 46 -15.78 -2.72 -15.34
N GLY A 47 -16.34 -1.69 -14.68
CA GLY A 47 -15.67 -1.03 -13.56
C GLY A 47 -15.52 -1.99 -12.37
N ARG A 48 -14.40 -1.94 -11.70
CA ARG A 48 -14.12 -2.77 -10.51
C ARG A 48 -14.08 -1.91 -9.28
N ILE A 49 -14.99 -2.20 -8.35
CA ILE A 49 -15.02 -1.53 -7.05
C ILE A 49 -13.78 -1.96 -6.27
N GLY A 50 -13.07 -0.99 -5.74
CA GLY A 50 -11.91 -1.16 -4.87
C GLY A 50 -12.23 -0.82 -3.42
N SER A 51 -11.39 0.02 -2.80
CA SER A 51 -11.54 0.42 -1.40
C SER A 51 -12.87 1.11 -1.10
N VAL A 52 -13.45 0.84 0.06
CA VAL A 52 -14.72 1.39 0.52
C VAL A 52 -14.54 1.97 1.93
N ALA A 53 -15.06 3.17 2.17
CA ALA A 53 -15.03 3.84 3.47
C ALA A 53 -16.39 4.48 3.80
N VAL A 54 -16.93 4.13 4.96
CA VAL A 54 -18.16 4.75 5.50
C VAL A 54 -17.80 6.00 6.29
N SER A 55 -18.58 7.07 6.12
CA SER A 55 -18.36 8.30 6.90
C SER A 55 -18.62 8.07 8.39
N PRO A 56 -17.98 8.85 9.29
CA PRO A 56 -18.15 8.69 10.73
C PRO A 56 -19.60 8.85 11.25
N ASP A 57 -20.43 9.56 10.49
CA ASP A 57 -21.87 9.72 10.79
C ASP A 57 -22.76 8.67 10.11
N GLU A 58 -22.14 7.71 9.42
CA GLU A 58 -22.78 6.58 8.70
C GLU A 58 -23.73 6.99 7.56
N LYS A 59 -23.65 8.26 7.08
CA LYS A 59 -24.55 8.77 6.05
C LYS A 59 -24.01 8.69 4.64
N GLN A 60 -22.70 8.63 4.46
CA GLN A 60 -22.05 8.60 3.17
C GLN A 60 -21.07 7.44 3.07
N ILE A 61 -20.85 6.99 1.84
CA ILE A 61 -19.88 5.96 1.48
C ILE A 61 -18.99 6.53 0.39
N ALA A 62 -17.68 6.57 0.65
CA ALA A 62 -16.66 6.83 -0.35
C ALA A 62 -16.08 5.51 -0.85
N TYR A 63 -15.85 5.38 -2.15
CA TYR A 63 -15.28 4.16 -2.73
C TYR A 63 -14.55 4.47 -4.03
N THR A 64 -13.69 3.54 -4.47
CA THR A 64 -13.00 3.66 -5.75
C THR A 64 -13.60 2.74 -6.80
N VAL A 65 -13.53 3.17 -8.07
CA VAL A 65 -13.82 2.32 -9.22
C VAL A 65 -12.67 2.41 -10.20
N SER A 66 -12.09 1.26 -10.53
CA SER A 66 -11.05 1.15 -11.57
C SER A 66 -11.66 0.80 -12.92
N TYR A 67 -11.29 1.54 -13.95
CA TYR A 67 -11.62 1.30 -15.35
C TYR A 67 -10.35 0.89 -16.11
N TYR A 68 -10.53 0.13 -17.18
CA TYR A 68 -9.43 -0.49 -17.93
C TYR A 68 -9.48 -0.15 -19.42
N SER A 69 -8.32 0.09 -19.99
CA SER A 69 -8.12 0.23 -21.44
C SER A 69 -7.20 -0.89 -21.93
N VAL A 70 -7.78 -1.91 -22.56
CA VAL A 70 -7.02 -3.01 -23.17
C VAL A 70 -6.05 -2.50 -24.23
N PRO A 71 -6.43 -1.59 -25.15
CA PRO A 71 -5.49 -1.06 -26.14
C PRO A 71 -4.30 -0.31 -25.56
N GLN A 72 -4.47 0.38 -24.41
CA GLN A 72 -3.40 1.10 -23.75
C GLN A 72 -2.65 0.24 -22.73
N ASN A 73 -3.16 -0.95 -22.41
CA ASN A 73 -2.67 -1.82 -21.33
C ASN A 73 -2.51 -1.06 -20.00
N LYS A 74 -3.51 -0.24 -19.67
CA LYS A 74 -3.52 0.63 -18.48
C LYS A 74 -4.88 0.60 -17.80
N SER A 75 -4.91 1.05 -16.57
CA SER A 75 -6.13 1.34 -15.82
C SER A 75 -6.09 2.76 -15.26
N ASN A 76 -7.26 3.26 -14.86
CA ASN A 76 -7.42 4.46 -14.05
C ASN A 76 -8.40 4.16 -12.93
N SER A 77 -8.16 4.72 -11.75
CA SER A 77 -8.99 4.52 -10.56
C SER A 77 -9.47 5.86 -10.05
N GLU A 78 -10.78 5.99 -9.86
CA GLU A 78 -11.47 7.21 -9.50
C GLU A 78 -12.22 7.05 -8.19
N VAL A 79 -12.37 8.13 -7.44
CA VAL A 79 -13.14 8.18 -6.19
C VAL A 79 -14.59 8.58 -6.47
N PHE A 80 -15.49 7.87 -5.83
CA PHE A 80 -16.93 8.09 -5.84
C PHE A 80 -17.44 8.32 -4.42
N VAL A 81 -18.48 9.12 -4.27
CA VAL A 81 -19.22 9.30 -3.02
C VAL A 81 -20.70 9.10 -3.31
N MET A 82 -21.39 8.41 -2.41
CA MET A 82 -22.84 8.24 -2.42
C MET A 82 -23.41 8.32 -1.00
N ASN A 83 -24.71 8.55 -0.89
CA ASN A 83 -25.40 8.36 0.38
C ASN A 83 -25.48 6.87 0.77
N ALA A 84 -25.59 6.57 2.05
CA ALA A 84 -25.66 5.20 2.55
C ALA A 84 -26.86 4.38 2.01
N ASP A 85 -27.91 5.05 1.55
CA ASP A 85 -29.07 4.44 0.89
C ASP A 85 -28.86 4.21 -0.62
N GLY A 86 -27.68 4.56 -1.17
CA GLY A 86 -27.33 4.44 -2.58
C GLY A 86 -27.75 5.63 -3.45
N SER A 87 -28.42 6.63 -2.90
CA SER A 87 -28.74 7.87 -3.64
C SER A 87 -27.52 8.78 -3.81
N ASP A 88 -27.63 9.77 -4.70
CA ASP A 88 -26.62 10.82 -4.97
C ASP A 88 -25.22 10.26 -5.28
N ASN A 89 -25.17 9.14 -5.98
CA ASN A 89 -23.92 8.51 -6.37
C ASN A 89 -23.17 9.35 -7.41
N THR A 90 -22.05 9.93 -7.01
CA THR A 90 -21.28 10.89 -7.80
C THR A 90 -19.80 10.50 -7.86
N GLN A 91 -19.22 10.51 -9.06
CA GLN A 91 -17.79 10.49 -9.26
C GLN A 91 -17.23 11.86 -8.90
N ILE A 92 -16.24 11.93 -8.01
CA ILE A 92 -15.68 13.18 -7.47
C ILE A 92 -14.26 13.47 -7.94
N THR A 93 -13.57 12.51 -8.58
CA THR A 93 -12.30 12.71 -9.27
C THR A 93 -12.45 12.39 -10.76
N HIS A 94 -11.74 13.12 -11.64
CA HIS A 94 -11.92 13.05 -13.09
C HIS A 94 -10.61 13.32 -13.83
N ASP A 95 -9.52 12.75 -13.38
CA ASP A 95 -8.20 12.98 -13.96
C ASP A 95 -7.48 11.67 -14.33
N ALA A 96 -6.24 11.77 -14.78
CA ALA A 96 -5.47 10.61 -15.25
C ALA A 96 -4.60 9.98 -14.16
N TRP A 97 -4.75 10.44 -12.92
CA TRP A 97 -4.00 9.93 -11.77
C TRP A 97 -4.68 8.69 -11.19
N GLN A 98 -3.92 7.92 -10.42
CA GLN A 98 -4.45 6.76 -9.70
C GLN A 98 -4.89 7.21 -8.31
N GLU A 99 -6.18 7.26 -8.06
CA GLU A 99 -6.73 7.47 -6.73
C GLU A 99 -7.02 6.13 -6.05
N GLY A 100 -6.67 6.06 -4.77
CA GLY A 100 -6.84 4.86 -3.96
C GLY A 100 -7.19 5.16 -2.52
N GLN A 101 -7.71 4.16 -1.84
CA GLN A 101 -7.90 4.12 -0.39
C GLN A 101 -8.56 5.38 0.20
N PRO A 102 -9.75 5.82 -0.28
CA PRO A 102 -10.46 6.93 0.33
C PRO A 102 -10.70 6.63 1.83
N THR A 103 -10.42 7.60 2.68
CA THR A 103 -10.52 7.49 4.13
C THR A 103 -11.13 8.77 4.67
N TRP A 104 -12.22 8.68 5.42
CA TRP A 104 -12.83 9.85 6.04
C TRP A 104 -11.97 10.35 7.20
N PHE A 105 -11.79 11.67 7.29
CA PHE A 105 -11.31 12.26 8.53
C PHE A 105 -12.35 12.06 9.65
N LYS A 106 -11.89 12.02 10.89
CA LYS A 106 -12.73 11.73 12.07
C LYS A 106 -13.95 12.65 12.21
N ASP A 107 -13.84 13.89 11.74
CA ASP A 107 -14.94 14.87 11.78
C ASP A 107 -15.93 14.72 10.59
N GLY A 108 -15.67 13.81 9.67
CA GLY A 108 -16.50 13.53 8.49
C GLY A 108 -16.55 14.63 7.45
N LYS A 109 -15.72 15.69 7.57
CA LYS A 109 -15.80 16.86 6.67
C LYS A 109 -14.99 16.71 5.40
N LYS A 110 -13.94 15.88 5.43
CA LYS A 110 -13.02 15.68 4.33
C LYS A 110 -12.70 14.21 4.15
N LEU A 111 -12.19 13.90 2.97
CA LEU A 111 -11.58 12.62 2.61
C LEU A 111 -10.06 12.79 2.49
N ALA A 112 -9.31 11.83 3.03
CA ALA A 112 -7.94 11.58 2.62
C ALA A 112 -7.92 10.42 1.62
N PHE A 113 -6.95 10.39 0.73
CA PHE A 113 -6.82 9.35 -0.30
C PHE A 113 -5.37 9.29 -0.80
N LEU A 114 -4.99 8.16 -1.40
CA LEU A 114 -3.73 8.03 -2.12
C LEU A 114 -3.89 8.59 -3.53
N CYS A 115 -2.88 9.33 -4.00
CA CYS A 115 -2.80 9.80 -5.36
C CYS A 115 -1.35 9.98 -5.83
N ASN A 116 -1.08 9.68 -7.11
CA ASN A 116 0.23 9.81 -7.72
C ASN A 116 0.43 11.10 -8.56
N GLU A 117 -0.40 12.10 -8.38
CA GLU A 117 -0.32 13.41 -9.10
C GLU A 117 1.04 14.09 -8.95
N SER A 118 1.69 13.97 -7.79
CA SER A 118 3.00 14.56 -7.53
C SER A 118 4.20 13.77 -8.08
N GLY A 119 3.95 12.70 -8.85
CA GLY A 119 4.98 11.84 -9.43
C GLY A 119 5.26 10.56 -8.63
N SER A 120 4.80 10.48 -7.39
CA SER A 120 4.76 9.28 -6.55
C SER A 120 3.44 9.23 -5.79
N SER A 121 3.06 8.03 -5.33
CA SER A 121 1.85 7.84 -4.53
C SER A 121 2.01 8.51 -3.16
N GLN A 122 1.18 9.50 -2.87
CA GLN A 122 1.19 10.30 -1.64
C GLN A 122 -0.22 10.38 -1.05
N VAL A 123 -0.33 10.74 0.23
CA VAL A 123 -1.62 11.03 0.86
C VAL A 123 -2.05 12.45 0.53
N TRP A 124 -3.25 12.59 0.04
CA TRP A 124 -3.92 13.85 -0.29
C TRP A 124 -5.21 14.00 0.50
N GLU A 125 -5.74 15.19 0.61
CA GLU A 125 -7.09 15.48 1.11
C GLU A 125 -7.95 16.17 0.07
N MET A 126 -9.28 16.04 0.20
CA MET A 126 -10.28 16.79 -0.55
C MET A 126 -11.60 16.87 0.20
N ASN A 127 -12.49 17.78 -0.22
CA ASN A 127 -13.87 17.79 0.22
C ASN A 127 -14.67 16.63 -0.42
N PRO A 128 -15.80 16.19 0.16
CA PRO A 128 -16.62 15.11 -0.39
C PRO A 128 -17.23 15.40 -1.79
N ASP A 129 -17.18 16.64 -2.24
CA ASP A 129 -17.57 17.07 -3.59
C ASP A 129 -16.39 17.09 -4.59
N GLY A 130 -15.19 16.63 -4.18
CA GLY A 130 -13.96 16.63 -4.97
C GLY A 130 -13.17 17.94 -4.97
N SER A 131 -13.71 19.00 -4.40
CA SER A 131 -13.04 20.31 -4.33
C SER A 131 -11.97 20.35 -3.22
N GLY A 132 -11.10 21.37 -3.25
CA GLY A 132 -10.15 21.63 -2.17
C GLY A 132 -9.03 20.60 -2.06
N ARG A 133 -8.68 19.94 -3.16
CA ARG A 133 -7.61 18.95 -3.23
C ARG A 133 -6.27 19.52 -2.78
N LYS A 134 -5.58 18.83 -1.87
CA LYS A 134 -4.31 19.26 -1.27
C LYS A 134 -3.47 18.04 -0.88
N GLN A 135 -2.19 18.07 -1.20
CA GLN A 135 -1.22 17.06 -0.78
C GLN A 135 -0.87 17.21 0.70
N LEU A 136 -0.90 16.12 1.45
CA LEU A 136 -0.57 16.06 2.88
C LEU A 136 0.81 15.48 3.17
N THR A 137 1.33 14.63 2.28
CA THR A 137 2.63 13.99 2.46
C THR A 137 3.58 14.34 1.31
N GLN A 138 4.88 14.43 1.62
CA GLN A 138 5.98 14.56 0.68
C GLN A 138 7.07 13.57 1.09
N TYR A 139 6.73 12.30 1.07
CA TYR A 139 7.65 11.21 1.40
C TYR A 139 8.48 10.84 0.16
N GLU A 140 9.74 10.47 0.34
CA GLU A 140 10.59 9.99 -0.74
C GLU A 140 10.19 8.54 -1.12
N GLY A 141 9.54 8.39 -2.25
CA GLY A 141 8.97 7.14 -2.74
C GLY A 141 7.45 7.06 -2.62
N ASP A 142 6.89 5.89 -2.92
CA ASP A 142 5.47 5.65 -2.89
C ASP A 142 4.98 5.31 -1.47
N ILE A 143 3.82 5.83 -1.10
CA ILE A 143 3.02 5.36 0.02
C ILE A 143 2.03 4.32 -0.51
N GLU A 144 2.10 3.08 0.01
CA GLU A 144 1.30 1.94 -0.45
C GLU A 144 -0.01 1.77 0.32
N GLY A 145 -0.11 2.38 1.49
CA GLY A 145 -1.30 2.36 2.33
C GLY A 145 -1.11 3.26 3.55
N PHE A 146 -2.20 3.74 4.15
CA PHE A 146 -2.13 4.63 5.31
C PHE A 146 -3.33 4.49 6.23
N SER A 147 -3.18 4.93 7.50
CA SER A 147 -4.28 5.15 8.42
C SER A 147 -3.94 6.25 9.42
N PHE A 148 -4.93 7.06 9.80
CA PHE A 148 -4.76 8.04 10.87
C PHE A 148 -4.91 7.37 12.24
N SER A 149 -4.16 7.88 13.22
CA SER A 149 -4.39 7.48 14.62
C SER A 149 -5.80 7.89 15.08
N PRO A 150 -6.40 7.19 16.06
CA PRO A 150 -7.72 7.52 16.59
C PRO A 150 -7.85 8.95 17.12
N ASP A 151 -6.78 9.57 17.60
CA ASP A 151 -6.75 10.98 18.03
C ASP A 151 -6.53 11.98 16.87
N GLY A 152 -6.25 11.49 15.66
CA GLY A 152 -6.02 12.28 14.45
C GLY A 152 -4.70 13.05 14.42
N LYS A 153 -3.73 12.73 15.29
CA LYS A 153 -2.46 13.46 15.41
C LYS A 153 -1.28 12.75 14.80
N LYS A 154 -1.49 11.53 14.31
CA LYS A 154 -0.43 10.73 13.67
C LYS A 154 -0.95 10.06 12.41
N LEU A 155 -0.02 9.78 11.51
CA LEU A 155 -0.22 8.98 10.31
C LEU A 155 0.65 7.73 10.40
N LEU A 156 0.03 6.56 10.27
CA LEU A 156 0.69 5.29 9.99
C LEU A 156 0.64 5.07 8.49
N PHE A 157 1.75 4.71 7.87
CA PHE A 157 1.78 4.43 6.45
C PHE A 157 2.81 3.35 6.10
N ILE A 158 2.66 2.77 4.92
CA ILE A 158 3.53 1.72 4.38
C ILE A 158 4.35 2.33 3.26
N ALA A 159 5.67 2.09 3.28
CA ALA A 159 6.56 2.46 2.20
C ALA A 159 7.70 1.44 2.05
N GLN A 160 8.29 1.39 0.85
CA GLN A 160 9.38 0.46 0.55
C GLN A 160 10.72 0.95 1.10
N VAL A 161 11.44 0.05 1.74
CA VAL A 161 12.81 0.27 2.24
C VAL A 161 13.77 -0.65 1.48
N LYS A 162 14.90 -0.11 1.06
CA LYS A 162 15.95 -0.89 0.40
C LYS A 162 16.63 -1.84 1.39
N THR A 163 16.42 -3.13 1.26
CA THR A 163 16.97 -4.17 2.14
C THR A 163 18.15 -4.91 1.52
N VAL A 164 18.31 -4.88 0.20
CA VAL A 164 19.36 -5.58 -0.53
C VAL A 164 20.25 -4.57 -1.26
N LYS A 165 21.56 -4.67 -1.05
CA LYS A 165 22.54 -3.87 -1.81
C LYS A 165 22.56 -4.30 -3.27
N SER A 166 22.38 -3.34 -4.18
CA SER A 166 22.51 -3.54 -5.62
C SER A 166 23.97 -3.87 -6.01
N THR A 167 24.17 -4.30 -7.24
CA THR A 167 25.52 -4.51 -7.77
C THR A 167 26.31 -3.22 -7.80
N ALA A 168 25.70 -2.09 -8.15
CA ALA A 168 26.34 -0.78 -8.09
C ALA A 168 26.73 -0.35 -6.67
N ASP A 169 25.94 -0.72 -5.63
CA ASP A 169 26.31 -0.46 -4.24
C ASP A 169 27.51 -1.31 -3.78
N LYS A 170 27.62 -2.55 -4.29
CA LYS A 170 28.74 -3.47 -4.00
C LYS A 170 30.00 -3.13 -4.80
N HIS A 171 29.83 -2.57 -5.99
CA HIS A 171 30.87 -2.20 -6.94
C HIS A 171 30.69 -0.74 -7.38
N PRO A 172 31.07 0.24 -6.54
CA PRO A 172 30.90 1.67 -6.86
C PRO A 172 31.69 2.14 -8.10
N ASP A 173 32.70 1.39 -8.51
CA ASP A 173 33.47 1.58 -9.75
C ASP A 173 32.67 1.17 -11.00
N LEU A 174 31.55 0.47 -10.85
CA LEU A 174 30.65 0.00 -11.91
C LEU A 174 29.23 0.57 -11.76
N PRO A 175 29.04 1.90 -11.74
CA PRO A 175 27.76 2.51 -11.40
C PRO A 175 26.61 2.20 -12.38
N LYS A 176 26.94 1.73 -13.59
CA LYS A 176 25.97 1.33 -14.62
C LYS A 176 25.75 -0.18 -14.72
N ALA A 177 26.29 -0.95 -13.77
CA ALA A 177 26.09 -2.39 -13.76
C ALA A 177 24.63 -2.75 -13.47
N THR A 178 24.03 -3.55 -14.32
CA THR A 178 22.63 -4.05 -14.21
C THR A 178 22.54 -5.50 -13.77
N GLY A 179 23.68 -6.18 -13.61
CA GLY A 179 23.74 -7.57 -13.13
C GLY A 179 23.23 -7.67 -11.69
N ILE A 180 22.56 -8.78 -11.36
CA ILE A 180 22.05 -9.06 -10.01
C ILE A 180 22.88 -10.19 -9.42
N ILE A 181 23.44 -9.96 -8.23
CA ILE A 181 24.21 -10.97 -7.50
C ILE A 181 23.30 -11.61 -6.45
N VAL A 182 22.96 -12.87 -6.69
CA VAL A 182 22.13 -13.69 -5.81
C VAL A 182 23.02 -14.61 -5.00
N THR A 183 22.89 -14.57 -3.66
CA THR A 183 23.66 -15.40 -2.74
C THR A 183 22.77 -16.24 -1.82
N ASP A 184 21.48 -15.96 -1.77
CA ASP A 184 20.51 -16.65 -0.91
C ASP A 184 19.10 -16.57 -1.46
N LEU A 185 18.13 -17.26 -0.87
CA LEU A 185 16.69 -17.11 -1.06
C LEU A 185 16.17 -16.02 -0.10
N MET A 186 14.99 -15.40 -0.24
CA MET A 186 14.20 -15.30 -1.46
C MET A 186 14.73 -14.12 -2.27
N TYR A 187 15.24 -14.37 -3.43
CA TYR A 187 15.71 -13.31 -4.34
C TYR A 187 14.64 -12.86 -5.33
N LYS A 188 13.62 -13.67 -5.52
CA LYS A 188 12.41 -13.32 -6.28
C LYS A 188 11.17 -13.75 -5.53
N HIS A 189 10.11 -12.95 -5.66
CA HIS A 189 8.76 -13.32 -5.30
C HIS A 189 7.92 -13.27 -6.58
N TRP A 190 7.53 -14.43 -7.08
CA TRP A 190 7.00 -14.63 -8.44
C TRP A 190 7.96 -14.07 -9.50
N ASP A 191 7.57 -13.01 -10.23
CA ASP A 191 8.36 -12.34 -11.25
C ASP A 191 9.10 -11.09 -10.76
N GLU A 192 8.84 -10.63 -9.53
CA GLU A 192 9.48 -9.46 -8.94
C GLU A 192 10.79 -9.81 -8.21
N TRP A 193 11.81 -8.96 -8.39
CA TRP A 193 13.05 -9.04 -7.61
C TRP A 193 12.84 -8.51 -6.20
N VAL A 194 13.25 -9.26 -5.18
CA VAL A 194 13.21 -8.84 -3.78
C VAL A 194 14.45 -7.98 -3.51
N THR A 195 14.33 -6.67 -3.71
CA THR A 195 15.38 -5.68 -3.45
C THR A 195 14.99 -4.69 -2.36
N THR A 196 13.70 -4.61 -2.08
CA THR A 196 13.08 -3.78 -1.05
C THR A 196 12.13 -4.63 -0.21
N ALA A 197 11.79 -4.13 0.98
CA ALA A 197 10.72 -4.66 1.82
C ALA A 197 9.77 -3.52 2.23
N PRO A 198 8.44 -3.75 2.28
CA PRO A 198 7.54 -2.78 2.86
C PRO A 198 7.77 -2.69 4.36
N HIS A 199 7.88 -1.47 4.88
CA HIS A 199 7.95 -1.18 6.31
C HIS A 199 6.79 -0.29 6.74
N PRO A 200 6.28 -0.44 7.97
CA PRO A 200 5.35 0.49 8.58
C PRO A 200 6.09 1.69 9.15
N PHE A 201 5.63 2.88 8.81
CA PHE A 201 6.13 4.16 9.30
C PHE A 201 5.08 4.88 10.11
N VAL A 202 5.50 5.56 11.17
CA VAL A 202 4.67 6.48 11.94
C VAL A 202 5.23 7.89 11.81
N ALA A 203 4.36 8.85 11.53
CA ALA A 203 4.70 10.27 11.50
C ALA A 203 3.74 11.07 12.38
N ASP A 204 4.19 12.19 12.92
CA ASP A 204 3.30 13.20 13.50
C ASP A 204 2.51 13.89 12.38
N PHE A 205 1.24 14.18 12.63
CA PHE A 205 0.35 14.87 11.70
C PHE A 205 -0.31 16.08 12.39
N ASP A 206 -0.13 17.25 11.83
CA ASP A 206 -0.65 18.52 12.40
C ASP A 206 -1.97 18.98 11.75
N GLY A 207 -2.58 18.14 10.91
CA GLY A 207 -3.76 18.48 10.13
C GLY A 207 -3.45 19.02 8.74
N ASN A 208 -2.18 19.31 8.43
CA ASN A 208 -1.75 19.87 7.14
C ASN A 208 -0.59 19.10 6.50
N ALA A 209 0.32 18.58 7.31
CA ALA A 209 1.53 17.91 6.86
C ALA A 209 2.01 16.89 7.89
N ILE A 210 2.90 16.01 7.47
CA ILE A 210 3.59 15.06 8.35
C ILE A 210 4.97 15.59 8.76
N SER A 211 5.42 15.15 9.94
CA SER A 211 6.77 15.39 10.46
C SER A 211 7.22 14.22 11.35
N ASN A 212 8.49 14.22 11.79
CA ASN A 212 9.04 13.22 12.71
C ASN A 212 8.75 11.77 12.26
N VAL A 213 9.03 11.47 10.99
CA VAL A 213 8.81 10.14 10.41
C VAL A 213 9.73 9.12 11.08
N THR A 214 9.16 8.03 11.55
CA THR A 214 9.87 6.91 12.21
C THR A 214 9.53 5.61 11.50
N ASP A 215 10.54 4.87 11.07
CA ASP A 215 10.41 3.50 10.59
C ASP A 215 10.29 2.54 11.80
N ILE A 216 9.21 1.78 11.90
CA ILE A 216 8.99 0.83 13.01
C ILE A 216 9.98 -0.36 12.93
N LEU A 217 10.42 -0.70 11.73
CA LEU A 217 11.36 -1.80 11.46
C LEU A 217 12.77 -1.28 11.09
N GLU A 218 13.15 -0.07 11.53
CA GLU A 218 14.44 0.53 11.18
C GLU A 218 15.62 -0.45 11.41
N GLY A 219 16.37 -0.70 10.32
CA GLY A 219 17.53 -1.61 10.35
C GLY A 219 17.19 -3.09 10.27
N GLU A 220 15.91 -3.48 10.27
CA GLU A 220 15.47 -4.86 10.09
C GLU A 220 15.26 -5.19 8.60
N PRO A 221 15.61 -6.42 8.15
CA PRO A 221 15.43 -6.80 6.74
C PRO A 221 14.04 -7.41 6.45
N TYR A 222 13.11 -7.33 7.40
CA TYR A 222 11.82 -8.02 7.34
C TYR A 222 10.74 -7.16 6.71
N GLU A 223 9.71 -7.81 6.18
CA GLU A 223 8.57 -7.15 5.56
C GLU A 223 7.38 -7.03 6.52
N SER A 224 6.74 -5.89 6.54
CA SER A 224 5.44 -5.65 7.14
C SER A 224 4.75 -4.50 6.40
N PRO A 225 3.58 -4.72 5.78
CA PRO A 225 2.80 -5.97 5.70
C PRO A 225 3.49 -7.03 4.85
N MET A 226 3.01 -8.27 4.98
CA MET A 226 3.62 -9.41 4.30
C MET A 226 3.19 -9.50 2.84
N LYS A 227 4.15 -9.72 1.96
CA LYS A 227 3.87 -10.06 0.54
C LYS A 227 3.24 -11.47 0.42
N PRO A 228 2.43 -11.76 -0.64
CA PRO A 228 2.14 -10.88 -1.78
C PRO A 228 0.91 -9.99 -1.58
N TRP A 229 0.04 -10.28 -0.61
CA TRP A 229 -1.30 -9.69 -0.53
C TRP A 229 -1.54 -8.79 0.68
N GLY A 230 -0.59 -8.72 1.61
CA GLY A 230 -0.72 -7.90 2.80
C GLY A 230 -0.70 -6.40 2.47
N GLY A 231 -1.56 -5.66 3.15
CA GLY A 231 -1.71 -4.22 3.06
C GLY A 231 -1.95 -3.59 4.44
N ILE A 232 -2.58 -2.44 4.47
CA ILE A 232 -2.83 -1.69 5.70
C ILE A 232 -3.69 -2.46 6.72
N GLU A 233 -4.45 -3.46 6.30
CA GLU A 233 -5.23 -4.33 7.18
C GLU A 233 -4.36 -5.20 8.12
N GLN A 234 -3.08 -5.33 7.80
CA GLN A 234 -2.11 -6.02 8.67
C GLN A 234 -1.50 -5.10 9.75
N LEU A 235 -1.93 -3.85 9.81
CA LEU A 235 -1.49 -2.84 10.78
C LEU A 235 -2.70 -2.28 11.53
N ALA A 236 -2.59 -2.09 12.83
CA ALA A 236 -3.69 -1.56 13.65
C ALA A 236 -3.19 -0.59 14.70
N TRP A 237 -3.83 0.59 14.79
CA TRP A 237 -3.64 1.51 15.89
C TRP A 237 -4.30 1.00 17.17
N SER A 238 -3.63 1.20 18.31
CA SER A 238 -4.33 1.15 19.61
C SER A 238 -5.34 2.29 19.70
N PRO A 239 -6.49 2.10 20.38
CA PRO A 239 -7.45 3.17 20.60
C PRO A 239 -6.88 4.40 21.33
N SER A 240 -5.82 4.21 22.11
CA SER A 240 -5.06 5.28 22.81
C SER A 240 -4.07 6.02 21.90
N SER A 241 -3.88 5.59 20.65
CA SER A 241 -2.95 6.20 19.67
C SER A 241 -1.47 6.16 20.08
N ASP A 242 -1.11 5.31 21.03
CA ASP A 242 0.26 5.16 21.56
C ASP A 242 0.99 3.91 21.10
N LYS A 243 0.28 2.96 20.47
CA LYS A 243 0.84 1.70 19.99
C LYS A 243 0.35 1.36 18.58
N VAL A 244 1.17 0.58 17.88
CA VAL A 244 0.83 -0.02 16.59
C VAL A 244 1.00 -1.53 16.70
N ALA A 245 -0.06 -2.29 16.43
CA ALA A 245 0.05 -3.73 16.20
C ALA A 245 0.30 -3.98 14.71
N TYR A 246 1.18 -4.93 14.39
CA TYR A 246 1.51 -5.26 13.01
C TYR A 246 1.83 -6.73 12.83
N THR A 247 1.54 -7.25 11.65
CA THR A 247 1.91 -8.59 11.21
C THR A 247 3.31 -8.56 10.61
N CYS A 248 4.18 -9.49 11.01
CA CYS A 248 5.51 -9.60 10.40
C CYS A 248 6.02 -11.05 10.42
N ARG A 249 6.70 -11.45 9.35
CA ARG A 249 7.47 -12.69 9.28
C ARG A 249 8.94 -12.37 9.48
N LYS A 250 9.45 -12.48 10.72
CA LYS A 250 10.86 -12.21 11.04
C LYS A 250 11.76 -13.39 10.65
N LYS A 251 11.81 -13.68 9.35
CA LYS A 251 12.65 -14.72 8.74
C LYS A 251 13.33 -14.19 7.49
N THR A 252 14.48 -14.76 7.14
CA THR A 252 15.23 -14.45 5.91
C THR A 252 15.75 -15.72 5.25
N GLY A 253 16.23 -15.62 4.01
CA GLY A 253 16.85 -16.70 3.28
C GLY A 253 15.94 -17.91 3.10
N LEU A 254 16.52 -19.11 3.24
CA LEU A 254 15.78 -20.36 3.13
C LEU A 254 14.62 -20.46 4.14
N ALA A 255 14.80 -19.95 5.36
CA ALA A 255 13.77 -20.00 6.39
C ALA A 255 12.52 -19.21 5.97
N TYR A 256 12.67 -18.07 5.29
CA TYR A 256 11.57 -17.31 4.70
C TYR A 256 10.86 -18.11 3.60
N ALA A 257 11.64 -18.78 2.74
CA ALA A 257 11.11 -19.48 1.56
C ALA A 257 10.25 -20.70 1.90
N ILE A 258 10.48 -21.36 3.04
CA ILE A 258 9.80 -22.61 3.42
C ILE A 258 8.79 -22.47 4.55
N SER A 259 8.78 -21.34 5.26
CA SER A 259 7.92 -21.12 6.42
C SER A 259 6.80 -20.14 6.09
N THR A 260 5.59 -20.44 6.56
CA THR A 260 4.45 -19.51 6.55
C THR A 260 4.30 -18.77 7.87
N ASN A 261 5.12 -19.10 8.88
CA ASN A 261 5.02 -18.50 10.21
C ASN A 261 5.19 -16.98 10.17
N SER A 262 4.18 -16.30 10.64
CA SER A 262 4.18 -14.86 10.93
C SER A 262 3.58 -14.63 12.31
N ASP A 263 4.01 -13.55 12.93
CA ASP A 263 3.57 -13.20 14.28
C ASP A 263 2.93 -11.81 14.30
N ILE A 264 2.14 -11.57 15.35
CA ILE A 264 1.64 -10.24 15.69
C ILE A 264 2.60 -9.59 16.69
N TYR A 265 3.08 -8.42 16.30
CA TYR A 265 3.94 -7.57 17.13
C TYR A 265 3.20 -6.32 17.56
N ILE A 266 3.49 -5.82 18.75
CA ILE A 266 2.98 -4.54 19.26
C ILE A 266 4.20 -3.63 19.49
N TYR A 267 4.26 -2.53 18.76
CA TYR A 267 5.25 -1.47 18.90
C TYR A 267 4.69 -0.35 19.78
N ASP A 268 5.42 0.02 20.82
CA ASP A 268 5.09 1.16 21.69
C ASP A 268 5.84 2.41 21.22
N LEU A 269 5.10 3.48 20.92
CA LEU A 269 5.68 4.69 20.33
C LEU A 269 6.58 5.46 21.29
N ALA A 270 6.34 5.37 22.60
CA ALA A 270 7.08 6.12 23.58
C ALA A 270 8.41 5.43 23.95
N SER A 271 8.37 4.13 24.23
CA SER A 271 9.56 3.35 24.56
C SER A 271 10.36 2.88 23.35
N LYS A 272 9.69 2.84 22.16
CA LYS A 272 10.21 2.24 20.92
C LYS A 272 10.49 0.73 21.05
N GLU A 273 9.87 0.09 22.02
CA GLU A 273 9.99 -1.35 22.21
C GLU A 273 8.93 -2.11 21.43
N THR A 274 9.31 -3.28 20.95
CA THR A 274 8.41 -4.20 20.23
C THR A 274 8.22 -5.48 21.03
N LYS A 275 6.96 -5.90 21.21
CA LYS A 275 6.61 -7.17 21.87
C LYS A 275 5.93 -8.11 20.87
N ASN A 276 6.45 -9.34 20.73
CA ASN A 276 5.76 -10.43 20.05
C ASN A 276 4.68 -11.01 20.99
N ILE A 277 3.43 -11.12 20.51
CA ILE A 277 2.31 -11.63 21.32
C ILE A 277 1.81 -13.01 20.86
N THR A 278 2.38 -13.57 19.80
CA THR A 278 1.96 -14.86 19.21
C THR A 278 3.13 -15.84 18.98
N GLU A 279 4.28 -15.64 19.61
CA GLU A 279 5.54 -16.39 19.42
C GLU A 279 5.37 -17.92 19.52
N GLU A 280 4.41 -18.41 20.30
CA GLU A 280 4.13 -19.84 20.47
C GLU A 280 3.45 -20.49 19.26
N ASN A 281 2.71 -19.74 18.43
CA ASN A 281 2.11 -20.26 17.21
C ASN A 281 3.18 -20.41 16.11
N LYS A 282 3.04 -21.44 15.25
CA LYS A 282 4.01 -21.72 14.18
C LYS A 282 3.44 -21.54 12.77
N GLY A 283 2.17 -21.20 12.65
CA GLY A 283 1.53 -20.88 11.39
C GLY A 283 1.39 -19.37 11.15
N TYR A 284 0.44 -18.99 10.31
CA TYR A 284 0.14 -17.59 10.07
C TYR A 284 -0.61 -16.97 11.25
N ASP A 285 -0.14 -15.83 11.74
CA ASP A 285 -0.90 -14.88 12.55
C ASP A 285 -0.97 -13.56 11.80
N THR A 286 -2.18 -13.07 11.48
CA THR A 286 -2.38 -11.92 10.59
C THR A 286 -3.54 -11.04 11.03
N ASN A 287 -3.61 -9.81 10.48
CA ASN A 287 -4.73 -8.89 10.57
C ASN A 287 -5.16 -8.56 12.01
N PRO A 288 -4.25 -8.00 12.83
CA PRO A 288 -4.55 -7.63 14.21
C PRO A 288 -5.58 -6.52 14.26
N GLN A 289 -6.51 -6.61 15.24
CA GLN A 289 -7.52 -5.58 15.49
C GLN A 289 -7.71 -5.38 16.99
N TYR A 290 -7.58 -4.15 17.46
CA TYR A 290 -7.89 -3.82 18.85
C TYR A 290 -9.40 -3.72 19.07
N SER A 291 -9.85 -4.10 20.27
CA SER A 291 -11.20 -3.74 20.71
C SER A 291 -11.30 -2.22 20.94
N PRO A 292 -12.48 -1.61 20.75
CA PRO A 292 -12.65 -0.16 20.93
C PRO A 292 -12.26 0.38 22.32
N ASP A 293 -12.35 -0.47 23.35
CA ASP A 293 -11.95 -0.13 24.72
C ASP A 293 -10.46 -0.37 25.01
N GLY A 294 -9.71 -0.90 24.02
CA GLY A 294 -8.28 -1.18 24.13
C GLY A 294 -7.90 -2.35 25.03
N LYS A 295 -8.87 -3.13 25.55
CA LYS A 295 -8.58 -4.23 26.47
C LYS A 295 -8.22 -5.53 25.78
N TYR A 296 -8.66 -5.70 24.55
CA TYR A 296 -8.44 -6.92 23.77
C TYR A 296 -7.80 -6.62 22.43
N ILE A 297 -7.13 -7.61 21.90
CA ILE A 297 -6.69 -7.67 20.51
C ILE A 297 -7.13 -8.99 19.92
N ALA A 298 -7.67 -8.95 18.70
CA ALA A 298 -8.06 -10.11 17.91
C ALA A 298 -7.19 -10.24 16.68
N TRP A 299 -6.98 -11.45 16.19
CA TRP A 299 -6.25 -11.71 14.94
C TRP A 299 -6.70 -13.02 14.30
N GLN A 300 -6.42 -13.16 13.03
CA GLN A 300 -6.57 -14.41 12.29
C GLN A 300 -5.35 -15.29 12.49
N SER A 301 -5.56 -16.60 12.68
CA SER A 301 -4.48 -17.53 13.01
C SER A 301 -4.66 -18.89 12.33
N MET A 302 -3.62 -19.36 11.66
CA MET A 302 -3.48 -20.73 11.20
C MET A 302 -2.46 -21.46 12.07
N GLU A 303 -2.60 -22.79 12.22
CA GLU A 303 -1.79 -23.54 13.17
C GLU A 303 -0.47 -24.06 12.59
N ARG A 304 -0.50 -24.50 11.32
CA ARG A 304 0.60 -25.29 10.75
C ARG A 304 1.54 -24.46 9.90
N ASP A 305 2.82 -24.50 10.23
CA ASP A 305 3.88 -23.91 9.40
C ASP A 305 3.97 -24.61 8.03
N GLY A 306 4.17 -23.82 6.97
CA GLY A 306 4.29 -24.31 5.59
C GLY A 306 2.98 -24.78 4.95
N TYR A 307 1.82 -24.53 5.57
CA TYR A 307 0.53 -25.04 5.08
C TYR A 307 -0.48 -23.90 4.90
N GLU A 308 -0.48 -23.26 3.73
CA GLU A 308 -1.30 -22.09 3.41
C GLU A 308 -2.81 -22.37 3.31
N ALA A 309 -3.22 -23.62 3.14
CA ALA A 309 -4.64 -24.04 3.09
C ALA A 309 -5.19 -24.48 4.45
N ASP A 310 -4.55 -24.08 5.55
CA ASP A 310 -5.02 -24.44 6.89
C ASP A 310 -6.28 -23.67 7.29
N LEU A 311 -6.94 -24.13 8.34
CA LEU A 311 -8.11 -23.45 8.90
C LEU A 311 -7.69 -22.13 9.52
N ASN A 312 -8.19 -21.03 8.98
CA ASN A 312 -7.99 -19.70 9.54
C ASN A 312 -8.97 -19.46 10.70
N ARG A 313 -8.43 -19.39 11.91
CA ARG A 313 -9.18 -19.24 13.16
C ARG A 313 -9.15 -17.79 13.62
N LEU A 314 -10.12 -17.38 14.44
CA LEU A 314 -10.13 -16.08 15.11
C LEU A 314 -9.70 -16.25 16.55
N PHE A 315 -8.58 -15.64 16.92
CA PHE A 315 -8.12 -15.56 18.31
C PHE A 315 -8.40 -14.17 18.91
N ILE A 316 -8.61 -14.16 20.22
CA ILE A 316 -8.76 -12.94 21.02
C ILE A 316 -7.85 -13.07 22.24
N MET A 317 -7.08 -12.03 22.54
CA MET A 317 -6.25 -11.95 23.74
C MET A 317 -6.65 -10.76 24.61
N ASN A 318 -6.79 -11.00 25.90
CA ASN A 318 -6.85 -9.93 26.88
C ASN A 318 -5.45 -9.33 27.06
N LEU A 319 -5.26 -8.05 26.80
CA LEU A 319 -3.97 -7.38 26.83
C LEU A 319 -3.39 -7.18 28.25
N GLU A 320 -4.25 -7.17 29.26
CA GLU A 320 -3.82 -7.05 30.66
C GLU A 320 -3.36 -8.40 31.24
N THR A 321 -4.13 -9.46 31.00
CA THR A 321 -3.85 -10.78 31.60
C THR A 321 -3.02 -11.68 30.71
N GLY A 322 -2.97 -11.43 29.40
CA GLY A 322 -2.37 -12.29 28.40
C GLY A 322 -3.19 -13.55 28.07
N GLU A 323 -4.40 -13.69 28.65
CA GLU A 323 -5.27 -14.85 28.38
C GLU A 323 -5.73 -14.82 26.92
N LYS A 324 -5.54 -15.94 26.22
CA LYS A 324 -5.95 -16.12 24.83
C LYS A 324 -7.15 -17.07 24.75
N ARG A 325 -8.07 -16.75 23.84
CA ARG A 325 -9.25 -17.58 23.53
C ARG A 325 -9.37 -17.73 22.01
N PHE A 326 -9.80 -18.90 21.61
CA PHE A 326 -10.20 -19.31 20.26
C PHE A 326 -11.71 -19.43 20.18
#